data_0810c8bc672565f9564e684f84f1be4c
#
_entry.id   0810c8bc672565f9564e684f84f1be4c
#
_cell.length_a   1.000
_cell.length_b   1.000
_cell.length_c   1.000
_cell.angle_alpha   90.00
_cell.angle_beta   90.00
_cell.angle_gamma   90.00
#
_symmetry.space_group_name_H-M   'P 1'
#
loop_
_entity.id
_entity.type
_entity.pdbx_description
1 polymer ?
#
loop_
_entity_poly.entity_id
_entity_poly.type
_entity_poly.pdbx_seq_one_letter_code
_entity_poly.pdbx_strand_id
1 'polypeptide(L)'
;MANVQSGKMIVGLDIGTSKVVALVGEVAADGSLEIVGIGTHPSRGLKKGVVVNIESTVQSIQRAIEEAQLMAGCRIHSAFVGVAGSHIRSLNSHGIVAIRDREVSSADLERVLDAAQAVAIPADQRVLHTLPQDYVIDNQEGVREPLGMSGVRLEAKVHVVTDDEKELGVCLVDIGGGTTDIAIFTEGAIRHTAVIPIAGDQVTNDIAMALRTPTQYAEEIKIRYACALAKLAGAGETIKVPSVGDRPPRELSRQALAEVVEPRYDELFTLIQAELRRSGYEDLIPAGIVLTGGTAKMEGAVELAEEIFHMPVRLGVPHSVKGLADVVRNPIYSTGVGLLMYGLQKQSDGISLSRIVGNSSYSDETKAPVLERIKRWVQGNF
;
A
#
# COMPACT_ATOMS: atom_id res chain seq x y z
N MET A 1 -42.10 5.52 6.18
CA MET A 1 -40.64 5.73 6.24
C MET A 1 -40.02 4.35 6.25
N ALA A 2 -39.43 3.92 5.16
CA ALA A 2 -38.78 2.64 5.05
C ALA A 2 -37.52 2.64 5.93
N ASN A 3 -37.44 1.67 6.81
CA ASN A 3 -36.25 1.40 7.62
C ASN A 3 -35.21 0.85 6.65
N VAL A 4 -34.36 1.71 6.08
CA VAL A 4 -33.21 1.30 5.31
C VAL A 4 -32.28 0.62 6.33
N GLN A 5 -32.20 -0.71 6.30
CA GLN A 5 -31.13 -1.43 6.97
C GLN A 5 -29.82 -0.84 6.39
N SER A 6 -29.13 -0.02 7.19
CA SER A 6 -27.82 0.47 6.81
C SER A 6 -26.90 -0.75 6.62
N GLY A 7 -26.45 -0.97 5.40
CA GLY A 7 -25.47 -2.00 5.09
C GLY A 7 -24.24 -1.85 5.98
N LYS A 8 -23.49 -2.92 6.12
CA LYS A 8 -22.30 -2.95 6.97
C LYS A 8 -21.20 -2.12 6.30
N MET A 9 -20.83 -0.99 6.90
CA MET A 9 -19.82 -0.07 6.34
C MET A 9 -18.41 -0.50 6.72
N ILE A 10 -17.50 -0.41 5.77
CA ILE A 10 -16.04 -0.61 5.93
C ILE A 10 -15.36 0.67 5.45
N VAL A 11 -14.35 1.10 6.18
CA VAL A 11 -13.59 2.31 5.83
C VAL A 11 -12.11 1.96 5.69
N GLY A 12 -11.52 2.35 4.56
CA GLY A 12 -10.08 2.30 4.29
C GLY A 12 -9.50 3.71 4.32
N LEU A 13 -8.41 3.91 5.04
CA LEU A 13 -7.68 5.17 5.14
C LEU A 13 -6.24 4.95 4.69
N ASP A 14 -5.90 5.49 3.55
CA ASP A 14 -4.54 5.51 3.01
C ASP A 14 -3.87 6.85 3.33
N ILE A 15 -2.78 6.82 4.10
CA ILE A 15 -2.04 8.01 4.53
C ILE A 15 -0.72 8.06 3.75
N GLY A 16 -0.79 8.58 2.53
CA GLY A 16 0.37 8.71 1.66
C GLY A 16 1.13 10.03 1.84
N THR A 17 2.34 10.10 1.30
CA THR A 17 3.21 11.30 1.36
C THR A 17 2.60 12.48 0.58
N SER A 18 2.00 12.25 -0.58
CA SER A 18 1.44 13.31 -1.44
C SER A 18 -0.03 13.59 -1.15
N LYS A 19 -0.79 12.58 -0.73
CA LYS A 19 -2.23 12.71 -0.44
C LYS A 19 -2.66 11.73 0.63
N VAL A 20 -3.77 12.06 1.30
CA VAL A 20 -4.55 11.18 2.16
C VAL A 20 -5.83 10.81 1.43
N VAL A 21 -6.20 9.54 1.41
CA VAL A 21 -7.43 9.03 0.81
C VAL A 21 -8.24 8.27 1.85
N ALA A 22 -9.51 8.62 1.99
CA ALA A 22 -10.50 7.87 2.76
C ALA A 22 -11.53 7.28 1.80
N LEU A 23 -11.70 5.96 1.83
CA LEU A 23 -12.71 5.24 1.06
C LEU A 23 -13.74 4.63 1.99
N VAL A 24 -15.01 4.76 1.65
CA VAL A 24 -16.13 4.13 2.36
C VAL A 24 -16.77 3.10 1.43
N GLY A 25 -16.76 1.86 1.87
CA GLY A 25 -17.42 0.75 1.19
C GLY A 25 -18.60 0.24 2.00
N GLU A 26 -19.68 -0.08 1.31
CA GLU A 26 -20.86 -0.76 1.85
C GLU A 26 -20.86 -2.21 1.38
N VAL A 27 -21.10 -3.14 2.29
CA VAL A 27 -21.23 -4.57 1.95
C VAL A 27 -22.66 -4.82 1.51
N ALA A 28 -22.85 -5.13 0.24
CA ALA A 28 -24.15 -5.45 -0.34
C ALA A 28 -24.65 -6.81 0.14
N ALA A 29 -25.93 -7.08 -0.06
CA ALA A 29 -26.59 -8.35 0.37
C ALA A 29 -26.01 -9.59 -0.33
N ASP A 30 -25.40 -9.43 -1.50
CA ASP A 30 -24.70 -10.48 -2.26
C ASP A 30 -23.24 -10.69 -1.79
N GLY A 31 -22.80 -9.98 -0.75
CA GLY A 31 -21.42 -10.01 -0.22
C GLY A 31 -20.43 -9.15 -1.02
N SER A 32 -20.85 -8.51 -2.11
CA SER A 32 -19.96 -7.63 -2.88
C SER A 32 -19.73 -6.31 -2.15
N LEU A 33 -18.57 -5.69 -2.41
CA LEU A 33 -18.19 -4.40 -1.86
C LEU A 33 -18.56 -3.29 -2.84
N GLU A 34 -19.36 -2.33 -2.39
CA GLU A 34 -19.75 -1.15 -3.16
C GLU A 34 -19.12 0.11 -2.56
N ILE A 35 -18.37 0.87 -3.36
CA ILE A 35 -17.78 2.13 -2.92
C ILE A 35 -18.85 3.23 -2.97
N VAL A 36 -19.17 3.76 -1.79
CA VAL A 36 -20.23 4.77 -1.60
C VAL A 36 -19.70 6.14 -1.20
N GLY A 37 -18.41 6.25 -0.83
CA GLY A 37 -17.81 7.52 -0.46
C GLY A 37 -16.30 7.54 -0.70
N ILE A 38 -15.82 8.68 -1.17
CA ILE A 38 -14.41 8.98 -1.39
C ILE A 38 -14.13 10.37 -0.82
N GLY A 39 -13.05 10.49 -0.05
CA GLY A 39 -12.50 11.77 0.34
C GLY A 39 -11.00 11.78 0.07
N THR A 40 -10.51 12.86 -0.53
CA THR A 40 -9.10 13.00 -0.89
C THR A 40 -8.60 14.38 -0.52
N HIS A 41 -7.51 14.43 0.24
CA HIS A 41 -6.89 15.70 0.63
C HIS A 41 -5.37 15.65 0.42
N PRO A 42 -4.74 16.75 -0.07
CA PRO A 42 -3.29 16.84 -0.14
C PRO A 42 -2.67 16.54 1.23
N SER A 43 -1.69 15.65 1.26
CA SER A 43 -0.98 15.31 2.48
C SER A 43 -0.03 16.44 2.85
N ARG A 44 -0.11 16.88 4.08
CA ARG A 44 0.81 17.87 4.66
C ARG A 44 1.35 17.29 5.96
N GLY A 45 2.67 17.44 6.17
CA GLY A 45 3.30 16.92 7.38
C GLY A 45 3.91 15.52 7.28
N LEU A 46 3.90 14.89 6.08
CA LEU A 46 4.67 13.67 5.78
C LEU A 46 5.82 13.97 4.83
N LYS A 47 6.92 13.24 5.02
CA LYS A 47 8.07 13.23 4.11
C LYS A 47 8.63 11.81 4.02
N LYS A 48 8.65 11.24 2.82
CA LYS A 48 9.10 9.85 2.57
C LYS A 48 8.41 8.82 3.49
N GLY A 49 7.09 8.96 3.66
CA GLY A 49 6.30 8.07 4.52
C GLY A 49 6.43 8.33 6.04
N VAL A 50 7.27 9.26 6.48
CA VAL A 50 7.47 9.58 7.90
C VAL A 50 6.75 10.87 8.26
N VAL A 51 6.06 10.91 9.40
CA VAL A 51 5.40 12.10 9.92
C VAL A 51 6.44 13.08 10.46
N VAL A 52 6.55 14.25 9.85
CA VAL A 52 7.41 15.35 10.27
C VAL A 52 6.65 16.48 10.94
N ASN A 53 5.34 16.54 10.77
CA ASN A 53 4.44 17.48 11.45
C ASN A 53 3.08 16.82 11.73
N ILE A 54 2.86 16.46 13.00
CA ILE A 54 1.67 15.74 13.45
C ILE A 54 0.39 16.53 13.19
N GLU A 55 0.36 17.83 13.51
CA GLU A 55 -0.86 18.64 13.38
C GLU A 55 -1.30 18.78 11.92
N SER A 56 -0.37 19.05 11.02
CA SER A 56 -0.66 19.14 9.59
C SER A 56 -1.15 17.80 9.04
N THR A 57 -0.57 16.68 9.50
CA THR A 57 -0.99 15.32 9.11
C THR A 57 -2.41 15.04 9.60
N VAL A 58 -2.70 15.33 10.87
CA VAL A 58 -4.04 15.15 11.45
C VAL A 58 -5.09 15.96 10.71
N GLN A 59 -4.79 17.22 10.35
CA GLN A 59 -5.70 18.05 9.55
C GLN A 59 -5.95 17.46 8.16
N SER A 60 -4.93 16.93 7.50
CA SER A 60 -5.08 16.29 6.19
C SER A 60 -5.96 15.04 6.27
N ILE A 61 -5.77 14.21 7.30
CA ILE A 61 -6.60 13.03 7.58
C ILE A 61 -8.05 13.45 7.84
N GLN A 62 -8.27 14.45 8.70
CA GLN A 62 -9.60 14.91 9.05
C GLN A 62 -10.37 15.39 7.81
N ARG A 63 -9.73 16.17 6.94
CA ARG A 63 -10.36 16.67 5.71
C ARG A 63 -10.77 15.54 4.78
N ALA A 64 -9.91 14.55 4.58
CA ALA A 64 -10.25 13.38 3.76
C ALA A 64 -11.42 12.58 4.37
N ILE A 65 -11.45 12.40 5.68
CA ILE A 65 -12.54 11.71 6.38
C ILE A 65 -13.85 12.51 6.27
N GLU A 66 -13.83 13.83 6.49
CA GLU A 66 -15.01 14.69 6.39
C GLU A 66 -15.63 14.64 4.99
N GLU A 67 -14.82 14.69 3.93
CA GLU A 67 -15.27 14.58 2.56
C GLU A 67 -15.91 13.22 2.26
N ALA A 68 -15.26 12.13 2.68
CA ALA A 68 -15.78 10.77 2.52
C ALA A 68 -17.12 10.57 3.26
N GLN A 69 -17.25 11.11 4.48
CA GLN A 69 -18.48 11.08 5.27
C GLN A 69 -19.64 11.82 4.58
N LEU A 70 -19.33 13.00 4.03
CA LEU A 70 -20.33 13.80 3.31
C LEU A 70 -20.86 13.06 2.07
N MET A 71 -19.96 12.42 1.31
CA MET A 71 -20.33 11.66 0.11
C MET A 71 -21.12 10.40 0.46
N ALA A 72 -20.67 9.63 1.45
CA ALA A 72 -21.31 8.38 1.89
C ALA A 72 -22.58 8.60 2.74
N GLY A 73 -22.85 9.81 3.21
CA GLY A 73 -23.97 10.10 4.12
C GLY A 73 -23.90 9.39 5.46
N CYS A 74 -22.71 9.01 5.92
CA CYS A 74 -22.50 8.25 7.15
C CYS A 74 -21.49 8.93 8.09
N ARG A 75 -21.42 8.46 9.34
CA ARG A 75 -20.33 8.82 10.27
C ARG A 75 -19.31 7.70 10.36
N ILE A 76 -18.04 8.06 10.23
CA ILE A 76 -16.91 7.13 10.33
C ILE A 76 -16.46 7.07 11.79
N HIS A 77 -16.48 5.87 12.38
CA HIS A 77 -16.07 5.61 13.76
C HIS A 77 -14.78 4.79 13.84
N SER A 78 -14.48 4.02 12.80
CA SER A 78 -13.29 3.17 12.69
C SER A 78 -12.87 3.04 11.23
N ALA A 79 -11.60 2.79 10.99
CA ALA A 79 -11.05 2.57 9.66
C ALA A 79 -9.93 1.54 9.71
N PHE A 80 -9.72 0.81 8.62
CA PHE A 80 -8.49 0.11 8.33
C PHE A 80 -7.51 1.13 7.76
N VAL A 81 -6.29 1.18 8.29
CA VAL A 81 -5.31 2.21 7.94
C VAL A 81 -4.10 1.57 7.31
N GLY A 82 -3.70 2.07 6.13
CA GLY A 82 -2.45 1.75 5.48
C GLY A 82 -1.34 2.68 5.98
N VAL A 83 -0.20 2.09 6.32
CA VAL A 83 1.01 2.79 6.73
C VAL A 83 2.14 2.34 5.82
N ALA A 84 2.81 3.29 5.19
CA ALA A 84 3.99 3.05 4.36
C ALA A 84 5.12 3.98 4.81
N GLY A 85 6.36 3.52 4.67
CA GLY A 85 7.53 4.32 5.00
C GLY A 85 8.79 3.49 5.21
N SER A 86 9.95 4.09 5.06
CA SER A 86 11.25 3.43 5.20
C SER A 86 11.53 2.87 6.61
N HIS A 87 10.71 3.21 7.60
CA HIS A 87 10.75 2.65 8.96
C HIS A 87 10.01 1.32 9.08
N ILE A 88 9.14 0.97 8.11
CA ILE A 88 8.48 -0.34 8.04
C ILE A 88 9.51 -1.36 7.57
N ARG A 89 9.68 -2.41 8.36
CA ARG A 89 10.59 -3.52 8.05
C ARG A 89 9.84 -4.82 8.16
N SER A 90 10.27 -5.78 7.38
CA SER A 90 9.75 -7.14 7.44
C SER A 90 10.88 -8.15 7.62
N LEU A 91 10.55 -9.27 8.19
CA LEU A 91 11.43 -10.42 8.30
C LEU A 91 10.62 -11.72 8.23
N ASN A 92 11.23 -12.75 7.70
CA ASN A 92 10.69 -14.08 7.75
C ASN A 92 11.07 -14.72 9.08
N SER A 93 10.11 -15.35 9.73
CA SER A 93 10.31 -16.08 10.96
C SER A 93 9.57 -17.41 10.91
N HIS A 94 9.96 -18.34 11.78
CA HIS A 94 9.28 -19.60 11.97
C HIS A 94 9.15 -19.91 13.46
N GLY A 95 7.99 -20.44 13.83
CA GLY A 95 7.71 -20.96 15.16
C GLY A 95 7.57 -22.46 15.11
N ILE A 96 7.91 -23.13 16.19
CA ILE A 96 7.79 -24.58 16.32
C ILE A 96 7.15 -24.90 17.67
N VAL A 97 6.11 -25.73 17.66
CA VAL A 97 5.46 -26.23 18.89
C VAL A 97 5.13 -27.72 18.79
N ALA A 98 5.08 -28.39 19.93
CA ALA A 98 4.54 -29.74 20.01
C ALA A 98 3.00 -29.72 20.01
N ILE A 99 2.39 -30.60 19.23
CA ILE A 99 0.95 -30.81 19.21
C ILE A 99 0.56 -31.65 20.42
N ARG A 100 -0.36 -31.17 21.27
CA ARG A 100 -0.66 -31.79 22.56
C ARG A 100 -1.49 -33.07 22.43
N ASP A 101 -2.53 -33.03 21.59
CA ASP A 101 -3.51 -34.12 21.49
C ASP A 101 -3.37 -34.93 20.20
N ARG A 102 -2.21 -34.89 19.53
CA ARG A 102 -1.91 -35.50 18.24
C ARG A 102 -2.82 -35.02 17.09
N GLU A 103 -3.60 -34.00 17.31
CA GLU A 103 -4.45 -33.32 16.35
C GLU A 103 -4.31 -31.83 16.54
N VAL A 104 -4.06 -31.07 15.45
CA VAL A 104 -3.82 -29.64 15.50
C VAL A 104 -5.09 -28.91 15.91
N SER A 105 -5.06 -28.25 17.06
CA SER A 105 -6.14 -27.42 17.59
C SER A 105 -5.89 -25.91 17.31
N SER A 106 -6.94 -25.10 17.47
CA SER A 106 -6.81 -23.63 17.39
C SER A 106 -5.78 -23.08 18.41
N ALA A 107 -5.69 -23.71 19.59
CA ALA A 107 -4.70 -23.32 20.60
C ALA A 107 -3.27 -23.66 20.18
N ASP A 108 -3.06 -24.70 19.39
CA ASP A 108 -1.75 -25.01 18.81
C ASP A 108 -1.35 -24.00 17.75
N LEU A 109 -2.32 -23.53 16.95
CA LEU A 109 -2.10 -22.48 15.97
C LEU A 109 -1.73 -21.15 16.64
N GLU A 110 -2.43 -20.75 17.68
CA GLU A 110 -2.08 -19.54 18.45
C GLU A 110 -0.65 -19.67 19.02
N ARG A 111 -0.33 -20.80 19.64
CA ARG A 111 1.00 -21.02 20.24
C ARG A 111 2.14 -21.02 19.20
N VAL A 112 1.94 -21.59 18.03
CA VAL A 112 2.99 -21.63 16.99
C VAL A 112 3.20 -20.24 16.37
N LEU A 113 2.16 -19.43 16.25
CA LEU A 113 2.25 -18.06 15.80
C LEU A 113 2.93 -17.17 16.86
N ASP A 114 2.60 -17.33 18.13
CA ASP A 114 3.29 -16.64 19.23
C ASP A 114 4.77 -17.02 19.29
N ALA A 115 5.10 -18.29 19.08
CA ALA A 115 6.48 -18.75 18.99
C ALA A 115 7.23 -18.13 17.80
N ALA A 116 6.56 -17.97 16.66
CA ALA A 116 7.11 -17.30 15.50
C ALA A 116 7.31 -15.78 15.71
N GLN A 117 6.51 -15.16 16.57
CA GLN A 117 6.65 -13.75 16.97
C GLN A 117 7.79 -13.52 17.98
N ALA A 118 8.20 -14.53 18.72
CA ALA A 118 9.21 -14.43 19.78
C ALA A 118 10.65 -14.21 19.27
N VAL A 119 10.80 -13.69 18.05
CA VAL A 119 12.09 -13.26 17.50
C VAL A 119 12.59 -12.02 18.22
N ALA A 120 13.89 -11.91 18.43
CA ALA A 120 14.51 -10.74 19.02
C ALA A 120 14.30 -9.50 18.12
N ILE A 121 13.27 -8.73 18.45
CA ILE A 121 12.96 -7.46 17.81
C ILE A 121 13.63 -6.35 18.63
N PRO A 122 14.30 -5.36 17.97
CA PRO A 122 14.82 -4.19 18.66
C PRO A 122 13.77 -3.51 19.54
N ALA A 123 14.16 -3.01 20.70
CA ALA A 123 13.23 -2.46 21.70
C ALA A 123 12.46 -1.21 21.24
N ASP A 124 12.93 -0.57 20.16
CA ASP A 124 12.34 0.58 19.49
C ASP A 124 11.35 0.19 18.37
N GLN A 125 11.15 -1.11 18.12
CA GLN A 125 10.25 -1.61 17.08
C GLN A 125 9.06 -2.35 17.68
N ARG A 126 7.92 -2.30 16.98
CA ARG A 126 6.70 -3.02 17.33
C ARG A 126 6.27 -3.91 16.17
N VAL A 127 5.81 -5.13 16.49
CA VAL A 127 5.15 -6.01 15.52
C VAL A 127 3.83 -5.37 15.09
N LEU A 128 3.66 -5.11 13.80
CA LEU A 128 2.41 -4.62 13.23
C LEU A 128 1.49 -5.80 12.87
N HIS A 129 2.04 -6.81 12.17
CA HIS A 129 1.34 -8.01 11.78
C HIS A 129 2.26 -9.22 11.80
N THR A 130 1.71 -10.36 12.18
CA THR A 130 2.33 -11.68 12.01
C THR A 130 1.40 -12.53 11.18
N LEU A 131 1.92 -13.05 10.10
CA LEU A 131 1.05 -13.59 9.08
C LEU A 131 1.61 -14.93 8.59
N PRO A 132 0.85 -16.04 8.69
CA PRO A 132 1.34 -17.34 8.28
C PRO A 132 1.51 -17.42 6.76
N GLN A 133 2.61 -18.01 6.32
CA GLN A 133 2.88 -18.34 4.92
C GLN A 133 2.45 -19.76 4.60
N ASP A 134 3.00 -20.70 5.32
CA ASP A 134 2.65 -22.11 5.30
C ASP A 134 2.95 -22.74 6.67
N TYR A 135 2.43 -23.94 6.86
CA TYR A 135 2.68 -24.75 8.04
C TYR A 135 3.37 -26.04 7.63
N VAL A 136 4.13 -26.60 8.58
CA VAL A 136 4.74 -27.93 8.46
C VAL A 136 4.24 -28.79 9.61
N ILE A 137 3.70 -29.96 9.31
CA ILE A 137 3.28 -30.93 10.30
C ILE A 137 4.21 -32.15 10.17
N ASP A 138 5.02 -32.39 11.21
CA ASP A 138 6.10 -33.39 11.22
C ASP A 138 7.07 -33.17 10.04
N ASN A 139 6.85 -33.85 8.90
CA ASN A 139 7.67 -33.73 7.69
C ASN A 139 6.83 -33.31 6.47
N GLN A 140 5.56 -32.97 6.65
CA GLN A 140 4.69 -32.53 5.59
C GLN A 140 4.74 -31.01 5.48
N GLU A 141 5.41 -30.49 4.45
CA GLU A 141 5.52 -29.06 4.14
C GLU A 141 4.34 -28.55 3.32
N GLY A 142 4.18 -27.20 3.25
CA GLY A 142 3.20 -26.54 2.40
C GLY A 142 1.76 -26.70 2.84
N VAL A 143 1.51 -26.99 4.10
CA VAL A 143 0.16 -27.11 4.66
C VAL A 143 -0.44 -25.71 4.84
N ARG A 144 -1.58 -25.44 4.21
CA ARG A 144 -2.30 -24.15 4.32
C ARG A 144 -3.33 -24.15 5.44
N GLU A 145 -4.04 -25.24 5.61
CA GLU A 145 -5.08 -25.44 6.63
C GLU A 145 -4.70 -26.59 7.58
N PRO A 146 -3.92 -26.33 8.61
CA PRO A 146 -3.42 -27.39 9.49
C PRO A 146 -4.45 -27.85 10.53
N LEU A 147 -5.55 -27.13 10.75
CA LEU A 147 -6.54 -27.43 11.79
C LEU A 147 -7.17 -28.82 11.57
N GLY A 148 -7.19 -29.64 12.61
CA GLY A 148 -7.72 -31.03 12.55
C GLY A 148 -6.77 -32.05 11.94
N MET A 149 -5.58 -31.66 11.48
CA MET A 149 -4.59 -32.59 10.97
C MET A 149 -3.86 -33.30 12.09
N SER A 150 -3.55 -34.59 11.90
CA SER A 150 -2.82 -35.39 12.90
C SER A 150 -1.32 -35.21 12.76
N GLY A 151 -0.62 -35.07 13.89
CA GLY A 151 0.83 -34.91 13.94
C GLY A 151 1.37 -34.78 15.36
N VAL A 152 2.67 -34.66 15.48
CA VAL A 152 3.38 -34.48 16.76
C VAL A 152 3.99 -33.09 16.87
N ARG A 153 4.43 -32.54 15.72
CA ARG A 153 5.12 -31.25 15.64
C ARG A 153 4.42 -30.36 14.62
N LEU A 154 4.13 -29.13 15.02
CA LEU A 154 3.60 -28.09 14.15
C LEU A 154 4.65 -26.96 14.04
N GLU A 155 4.99 -26.62 12.80
CA GLU A 155 5.76 -25.42 12.48
C GLU A 155 4.90 -24.44 11.69
N ALA A 156 5.10 -23.15 11.88
CA ALA A 156 4.50 -22.08 11.06
C ALA A 156 5.60 -21.20 10.48
N LYS A 157 5.58 -21.02 9.17
CA LYS A 157 6.34 -19.99 8.47
C LYS A 157 5.40 -18.81 8.22
N VAL A 158 5.84 -17.60 8.51
CA VAL A 158 4.92 -16.44 8.59
C VAL A 158 5.25 -15.28 7.64
N HIS A 159 4.27 -14.85 6.86
CA HIS A 159 4.05 -13.58 6.11
C HIS A 159 2.67 -13.56 5.42
N VAL A 160 2.26 -12.53 4.65
CA VAL A 160 0.87 -12.41 4.13
C VAL A 160 0.73 -12.03 2.66
N VAL A 161 -0.37 -12.35 1.99
CA VAL A 161 -1.43 -11.56 1.28
C VAL A 161 -2.06 -12.17 0.01
N THR A 162 -3.05 -11.59 -0.66
CA THR A 162 -4.15 -11.99 -1.52
C THR A 162 -4.00 -11.91 -3.06
N ASP A 163 -4.67 -12.78 -3.86
CA ASP A 163 -5.10 -12.91 -5.29
C ASP A 163 -4.30 -13.81 -6.25
N ASP A 164 -4.95 -14.25 -7.38
CA ASP A 164 -4.55 -15.36 -8.24
C ASP A 164 -3.13 -15.32 -8.84
N GLU A 165 -2.59 -14.13 -9.12
CA GLU A 165 -1.23 -13.95 -9.62
C GLU A 165 -0.14 -14.38 -8.63
N LYS A 166 -0.43 -14.41 -7.36
CA LYS A 166 0.48 -14.81 -6.28
C LYS A 166 0.87 -16.27 -6.34
N GLU A 167 0.02 -17.14 -6.86
CA GLU A 167 0.31 -18.57 -6.96
C GLU A 167 1.40 -18.83 -7.99
N LEU A 168 1.45 -18.03 -9.06
CA LEU A 168 2.45 -18.16 -10.13
C LEU A 168 3.79 -17.48 -9.79
N GLY A 169 3.82 -16.61 -8.81
CA GLY A 169 4.98 -15.76 -8.48
C GLY A 169 4.95 -14.42 -9.24
N VAL A 170 4.83 -13.33 -8.48
CA VAL A 170 4.73 -11.96 -8.99
C VAL A 170 5.40 -10.97 -8.05
N CYS A 171 5.94 -9.88 -8.58
CA CYS A 171 6.38 -8.73 -7.81
C CYS A 171 5.39 -7.56 -7.98
N LEU A 172 4.78 -7.12 -6.88
CA LEU A 172 3.99 -5.90 -6.84
C LEU A 172 4.89 -4.73 -6.43
N VAL A 173 4.82 -3.63 -7.18
CA VAL A 173 5.57 -2.41 -6.94
C VAL A 173 4.61 -1.23 -6.89
N ASP A 174 4.39 -0.66 -5.71
CA ASP A 174 3.56 0.54 -5.51
C ASP A 174 4.46 1.78 -5.50
N ILE A 175 4.40 2.57 -6.58
CA ILE A 175 5.19 3.79 -6.73
C ILE A 175 4.33 4.98 -6.27
N GLY A 176 4.51 5.36 -5.01
CA GLY A 176 3.81 6.48 -4.39
C GLY A 176 4.41 7.85 -4.71
N GLY A 177 4.17 8.83 -3.84
CA GLY A 177 4.80 10.14 -3.92
C GLY A 177 6.21 10.16 -3.32
N GLY A 178 6.37 9.64 -2.11
CA GLY A 178 7.63 9.69 -1.36
C GLY A 178 8.36 8.37 -1.23
N THR A 179 7.69 7.23 -1.42
CA THR A 179 8.23 5.87 -1.31
C THR A 179 7.75 5.00 -2.45
N THR A 180 8.52 3.98 -2.75
CA THR A 180 8.16 2.85 -3.59
C THR A 180 8.19 1.60 -2.73
N ASP A 181 7.05 0.93 -2.62
CA ASP A 181 6.85 -0.26 -1.80
C ASP A 181 6.85 -1.50 -2.70
N ILE A 182 7.62 -2.52 -2.30
CA ILE A 182 7.81 -3.77 -3.04
C ILE A 182 7.22 -4.91 -2.22
N ALA A 183 6.46 -5.79 -2.86
CA ALA A 183 6.00 -7.04 -2.28
C ALA A 183 6.13 -8.18 -3.29
N ILE A 184 6.86 -9.24 -2.92
CA ILE A 184 7.06 -10.42 -3.76
C ILE A 184 6.18 -11.55 -3.24
N PHE A 185 5.43 -12.15 -4.15
CA PHE A 185 4.53 -13.26 -3.88
C PHE A 185 4.99 -14.49 -4.64
N THR A 186 4.96 -15.66 -4.02
CA THR A 186 5.05 -16.96 -4.67
C THR A 186 4.17 -17.96 -3.92
N GLU A 187 3.53 -18.86 -4.64
CA GLU A 187 2.67 -19.90 -4.04
C GLU A 187 1.57 -19.34 -3.12
N GLY A 188 0.99 -18.22 -3.52
CA GLY A 188 -0.08 -17.56 -2.76
C GLY A 188 0.35 -16.80 -1.49
N ALA A 189 1.66 -16.70 -1.20
CA ALA A 189 2.16 -16.03 0.00
C ALA A 189 3.17 -14.91 -0.32
N ILE A 190 3.24 -13.88 0.53
CA ILE A 190 4.36 -12.92 0.50
C ILE A 190 5.63 -13.63 0.95
N ARG A 191 6.68 -13.46 0.16
CA ARG A 191 8.02 -13.97 0.48
C ARG A 191 8.99 -12.88 0.87
N HIS A 192 8.79 -11.68 0.34
CA HIS A 192 9.66 -10.54 0.63
C HIS A 192 8.91 -9.22 0.50
N THR A 193 9.24 -8.25 1.35
CA THR A 193 8.81 -6.86 1.21
C THR A 193 9.99 -5.91 1.40
N ALA A 194 9.97 -4.79 0.68
CA ALA A 194 10.98 -3.75 0.82
C ALA A 194 10.38 -2.38 0.52
N VAL A 195 11.03 -1.34 1.01
CA VAL A 195 10.66 0.05 0.77
C VAL A 195 11.86 0.82 0.25
N ILE A 196 11.71 1.45 -0.91
CA ILE A 196 12.71 2.32 -1.53
C ILE A 196 12.27 3.77 -1.32
N PRO A 197 13.09 4.66 -0.72
CA PRO A 197 12.75 6.05 -0.43
C PRO A 197 12.92 6.98 -1.65
N ILE A 198 12.58 6.50 -2.84
CA ILE A 198 12.53 7.20 -4.12
C ILE A 198 11.18 6.95 -4.77
N ALA A 199 10.51 8.03 -5.22
CA ALA A 199 9.22 7.97 -5.90
C ALA A 199 8.91 9.31 -6.62
N GLY A 200 7.63 9.67 -6.77
CA GLY A 200 7.19 10.82 -7.58
C GLY A 200 7.72 12.19 -7.15
N ASP A 201 7.99 12.39 -5.86
CA ASP A 201 8.49 13.68 -5.34
C ASP A 201 9.92 13.97 -5.83
N GLN A 202 10.75 12.93 -6.00
CA GLN A 202 12.09 13.08 -6.55
C GLN A 202 12.02 13.50 -8.02
N VAL A 203 11.12 12.92 -8.80
CA VAL A 203 10.87 13.33 -10.20
C VAL A 203 10.43 14.80 -10.25
N THR A 204 9.53 15.22 -9.37
CA THR A 204 9.10 16.61 -9.28
C THR A 204 10.26 17.55 -8.95
N ASN A 205 11.13 17.16 -8.03
CA ASN A 205 12.31 17.94 -7.66
C ASN A 205 13.32 18.05 -8.83
N ASP A 206 13.56 16.97 -9.56
CA ASP A 206 14.45 16.97 -10.72
C ASP A 206 13.92 17.93 -11.80
N ILE A 207 12.61 17.89 -12.08
CA ILE A 207 11.95 18.81 -13.00
C ILE A 207 12.08 20.27 -12.50
N ALA A 208 11.81 20.52 -11.21
CA ALA A 208 11.90 21.86 -10.63
C ALA A 208 13.31 22.44 -10.77
N MET A 209 14.34 21.64 -10.50
CA MET A 209 15.75 22.03 -10.60
C MET A 209 16.18 22.23 -12.05
N ALA A 210 15.92 21.28 -12.93
CA ALA A 210 16.32 21.32 -14.34
C ALA A 210 15.63 22.48 -15.08
N LEU A 211 14.33 22.66 -14.83
CA LEU A 211 13.55 23.71 -15.47
C LEU A 211 13.57 25.05 -14.71
N ARG A 212 14.21 25.12 -13.54
CA ARG A 212 14.24 26.32 -12.69
C ARG A 212 12.84 26.92 -12.51
N THR A 213 11.88 26.07 -12.17
CA THR A 213 10.47 26.41 -11.94
C THR A 213 10.07 26.07 -10.50
N PRO A 214 9.11 26.75 -9.89
CA PRO A 214 8.59 26.39 -8.57
C PRO A 214 8.06 24.93 -8.55
N THR A 215 8.24 24.24 -7.43
CA THR A 215 7.85 22.83 -7.26
C THR A 215 6.39 22.56 -7.60
N GLN A 216 5.49 23.51 -7.29
CA GLN A 216 4.09 23.38 -7.65
C GLN A 216 3.87 23.26 -9.16
N TYR A 217 4.53 24.11 -9.95
CA TYR A 217 4.45 24.02 -11.41
C TYR A 217 5.19 22.80 -11.97
N ALA A 218 6.29 22.39 -11.32
CA ALA A 218 6.99 21.17 -11.68
C ALA A 218 6.08 19.93 -11.51
N GLU A 219 5.28 19.89 -10.44
CA GLU A 219 4.30 18.81 -10.21
C GLU A 219 3.21 18.80 -11.30
N GLU A 220 2.67 19.97 -11.65
CA GLU A 220 1.69 20.07 -12.74
C GLU A 220 2.28 19.65 -14.10
N ILE A 221 3.53 20.05 -14.37
CA ILE A 221 4.25 19.67 -15.60
C ILE A 221 4.49 18.16 -15.62
N LYS A 222 4.90 17.57 -14.50
CA LYS A 222 5.07 16.13 -14.33
C LYS A 222 3.80 15.37 -14.70
N ILE A 223 2.68 15.74 -14.07
CA ILE A 223 1.40 15.04 -14.24
C ILE A 223 0.86 15.15 -15.67
N ARG A 224 1.07 16.29 -16.34
CA ARG A 224 0.45 16.54 -17.64
C ARG A 224 1.29 16.17 -18.85
N TYR A 225 2.63 16.25 -18.73
CA TYR A 225 3.51 16.26 -19.90
C TYR A 225 4.71 15.33 -19.79
N ALA A 226 5.07 14.89 -18.58
CA ALA A 226 6.25 14.06 -18.39
C ALA A 226 6.09 12.67 -19.03
N CYS A 227 7.23 12.11 -19.42
CA CYS A 227 7.36 10.77 -19.97
C CYS A 227 8.61 10.13 -19.37
N ALA A 228 8.51 8.88 -18.94
CA ALA A 228 9.61 8.13 -18.34
C ALA A 228 10.59 7.57 -19.39
N LEU A 229 10.23 7.61 -20.67
CA LEU A 229 11.03 7.07 -21.76
C LEU A 229 11.08 8.08 -22.92
N ALA A 230 12.21 8.77 -23.08
CA ALA A 230 12.35 9.92 -23.98
C ALA A 230 12.01 9.60 -25.44
N LYS A 231 12.26 8.36 -25.88
CA LYS A 231 11.91 7.92 -27.25
C LYS A 231 10.40 7.91 -27.53
N LEU A 232 9.54 7.92 -26.52
CA LEU A 232 8.08 7.99 -26.65
C LEU A 232 7.56 9.42 -26.65
N ALA A 233 8.35 10.39 -26.18
CA ALA A 233 7.98 11.80 -26.23
C ALA A 233 7.97 12.28 -27.69
N GLY A 234 6.82 12.80 -28.14
CA GLY A 234 6.60 13.19 -29.54
C GLY A 234 7.59 14.25 -30.01
N ALA A 235 8.25 13.98 -31.15
CA ALA A 235 9.12 14.95 -31.77
C ALA A 235 8.33 16.18 -32.23
N GLY A 236 8.65 17.36 -31.69
CA GLY A 236 7.99 18.63 -32.01
C GLY A 236 6.89 19.05 -31.03
N GLU A 237 6.53 18.23 -30.06
CA GLU A 237 5.65 18.66 -28.95
C GLU A 237 6.41 19.66 -28.05
N THR A 238 5.77 20.81 -27.78
CA THR A 238 6.30 21.84 -26.88
C THR A 238 5.39 22.08 -25.70
N ILE A 239 6.01 22.37 -24.56
CA ILE A 239 5.33 22.70 -23.32
C ILE A 239 5.71 24.10 -22.86
N LYS A 240 4.79 24.80 -22.19
CA LYS A 240 5.05 26.09 -21.56
C LYS A 240 5.45 25.90 -20.12
N VAL A 241 6.66 26.33 -19.79
CA VAL A 241 7.25 26.23 -18.44
C VAL A 241 7.17 27.62 -17.78
N PRO A 242 6.38 27.76 -16.69
CA PRO A 242 6.38 29.00 -15.90
C PRO A 242 7.77 29.30 -15.35
N SER A 243 8.17 30.55 -15.44
CA SER A 243 9.47 31.02 -14.90
C SER A 243 9.31 31.59 -13.51
N VAL A 244 10.41 31.67 -12.74
CA VAL A 244 10.42 32.33 -11.43
C VAL A 244 10.42 33.85 -11.58
N GLY A 245 9.57 34.55 -10.82
CA GLY A 245 9.37 35.99 -10.88
C GLY A 245 8.57 36.43 -12.10
N ASP A 246 8.63 37.71 -12.48
CA ASP A 246 7.85 38.31 -13.56
C ASP A 246 8.37 37.99 -14.98
N ARG A 247 9.10 36.89 -15.15
CA ARG A 247 9.60 36.46 -16.44
C ARG A 247 8.53 35.72 -17.23
N PRO A 248 8.44 35.94 -18.56
CA PRO A 248 7.49 35.20 -19.37
C PRO A 248 7.76 33.70 -19.34
N PRO A 249 6.74 32.86 -19.50
CA PRO A 249 6.90 31.41 -19.65
C PRO A 249 7.84 31.07 -20.82
N ARG A 250 8.66 30.02 -20.63
CA ARG A 250 9.55 29.51 -21.68
C ARG A 250 8.90 28.32 -22.37
N GLU A 251 9.21 28.17 -23.65
CA GLU A 251 8.87 26.95 -24.38
C GLU A 251 10.02 25.94 -24.27
N LEU A 252 9.67 24.69 -24.03
CA LEU A 252 10.58 23.55 -23.96
C LEU A 252 9.99 22.40 -24.76
N SER A 253 10.80 21.62 -25.45
CA SER A 253 10.32 20.39 -26.09
C SER A 253 9.94 19.36 -25.02
N ARG A 254 8.90 18.57 -25.27
CA ARG A 254 8.49 17.48 -24.38
C ARG A 254 9.59 16.42 -24.25
N GLN A 255 10.35 16.21 -25.33
CA GLN A 255 11.49 15.32 -25.31
C GLN A 255 12.57 15.78 -24.31
N ALA A 256 12.89 17.09 -24.26
CA ALA A 256 13.85 17.61 -23.29
C ALA A 256 13.34 17.47 -21.82
N LEU A 257 12.01 17.50 -21.60
CA LEU A 257 11.45 17.16 -20.30
C LEU A 257 11.63 15.66 -20.00
N ALA A 258 11.39 14.78 -20.96
CA ALA A 258 11.56 13.34 -20.78
C ALA A 258 13.03 12.98 -20.49
N GLU A 259 13.99 13.64 -21.12
CA GLU A 259 15.44 13.47 -20.84
C GLU A 259 15.83 13.85 -19.39
N VAL A 260 15.01 14.66 -18.70
CA VAL A 260 15.17 14.96 -17.29
C VAL A 260 14.52 13.87 -16.41
N VAL A 261 13.41 13.29 -16.86
CA VAL A 261 12.60 12.34 -16.08
C VAL A 261 13.13 10.91 -16.18
N GLU A 262 13.51 10.47 -17.37
CA GLU A 262 13.97 9.11 -17.65
C GLU A 262 15.09 8.64 -16.72
N PRO A 263 16.17 9.40 -16.45
CA PRO A 263 17.24 8.97 -15.55
C PRO A 263 16.76 8.66 -14.12
N ARG A 264 15.69 9.33 -13.65
CA ARG A 264 15.13 9.06 -12.34
C ARG A 264 14.35 7.77 -12.30
N TYR A 265 13.62 7.45 -13.36
CA TYR A 265 12.93 6.16 -13.47
C TYR A 265 13.91 5.01 -13.70
N ASP A 266 14.96 5.24 -14.47
CA ASP A 266 16.06 4.27 -14.64
C ASP A 266 16.71 3.92 -13.30
N GLU A 267 17.07 4.94 -12.51
CA GLU A 267 17.59 4.75 -11.15
C GLU A 267 16.62 3.97 -10.27
N LEU A 268 15.34 4.35 -10.26
CA LEU A 268 14.32 3.68 -9.45
C LEU A 268 14.19 2.20 -9.84
N PHE A 269 14.05 1.90 -11.12
CA PHE A 269 13.89 0.52 -11.59
C PHE A 269 15.17 -0.30 -11.41
N THR A 270 16.33 0.31 -11.54
CA THR A 270 17.62 -0.34 -11.22
C THR A 270 17.70 -0.71 -9.73
N LEU A 271 17.26 0.16 -8.84
CA LEU A 271 17.20 -0.13 -7.39
C LEU A 271 16.19 -1.25 -7.07
N ILE A 272 15.03 -1.26 -7.74
CA ILE A 272 14.04 -2.34 -7.60
C ILE A 272 14.65 -3.67 -8.09
N GLN A 273 15.32 -3.68 -9.23
CA GLN A 273 16.00 -4.87 -9.75
C GLN A 273 17.09 -5.37 -8.79
N ALA A 274 17.90 -4.47 -8.24
CA ALA A 274 18.90 -4.83 -7.24
C ALA A 274 18.24 -5.45 -5.98
N GLU A 275 17.10 -4.95 -5.56
CA GLU A 275 16.34 -5.50 -4.43
C GLU A 275 15.74 -6.88 -4.76
N LEU A 276 15.22 -7.08 -5.97
CA LEU A 276 14.75 -8.39 -6.45
C LEU A 276 15.87 -9.43 -6.40
N ARG A 277 17.06 -9.10 -6.91
CA ARG A 277 18.24 -9.98 -6.86
C ARG A 277 18.66 -10.26 -5.42
N ARG A 278 18.69 -9.23 -4.58
CA ARG A 278 19.04 -9.36 -3.16
C ARG A 278 18.06 -10.27 -2.40
N SER A 279 16.82 -10.25 -2.76
CA SER A 279 15.78 -11.09 -2.16
C SER A 279 15.93 -12.58 -2.50
N GLY A 280 16.60 -12.91 -3.62
CA GLY A 280 16.72 -14.27 -4.14
C GLY A 280 15.47 -14.81 -4.83
N TYR A 281 14.46 -13.97 -5.10
CA TYR A 281 13.20 -14.37 -5.72
C TYR A 281 13.06 -13.93 -7.19
N GLU A 282 14.10 -13.34 -7.80
CA GLU A 282 14.05 -12.85 -9.19
C GLU A 282 13.61 -13.95 -10.17
N ASP A 283 14.14 -15.16 -10.03
CA ASP A 283 13.81 -16.31 -10.90
C ASP A 283 12.47 -16.99 -10.55
N LEU A 284 11.83 -16.59 -9.46
CA LEU A 284 10.60 -17.21 -8.94
C LEU A 284 9.34 -16.36 -9.18
N ILE A 285 9.42 -15.36 -10.05
CA ILE A 285 8.31 -14.47 -10.41
C ILE A 285 7.99 -14.52 -11.92
N PRO A 286 7.60 -15.68 -12.47
CA PRO A 286 7.33 -15.82 -13.89
C PRO A 286 6.15 -14.96 -14.39
N ALA A 287 5.24 -14.54 -13.51
CA ALA A 287 4.17 -13.60 -13.84
C ALA A 287 4.71 -12.15 -14.01
N GLY A 288 5.99 -11.90 -13.69
CA GLY A 288 6.66 -10.62 -13.87
C GLY A 288 6.31 -9.59 -12.79
N ILE A 289 6.15 -8.34 -13.21
CA ILE A 289 6.02 -7.19 -12.31
C ILE A 289 4.70 -6.45 -12.55
N VAL A 290 4.03 -6.11 -11.47
CA VAL A 290 2.83 -5.27 -11.48
C VAL A 290 3.16 -3.93 -10.86
N LEU A 291 3.16 -2.86 -11.67
CA LEU A 291 3.32 -1.50 -11.19
C LEU A 291 1.97 -0.92 -10.76
N THR A 292 1.91 -0.31 -9.61
CA THR A 292 0.73 0.41 -9.12
C THR A 292 1.15 1.72 -8.43
N GLY A 293 0.18 2.45 -7.86
CA GLY A 293 0.44 3.77 -7.30
C GLY A 293 0.33 4.90 -8.30
N GLY A 294 0.29 6.12 -7.79
CA GLY A 294 0.05 7.31 -8.62
C GLY A 294 1.15 7.59 -9.63
N THR A 295 2.39 7.32 -9.25
CA THR A 295 3.59 7.59 -10.05
C THR A 295 3.81 6.51 -11.11
N ALA A 296 3.29 5.29 -10.92
CA ALA A 296 3.33 4.22 -11.93
C ALA A 296 2.55 4.55 -13.22
N LYS A 297 1.68 5.56 -13.19
CA LYS A 297 0.89 6.02 -14.36
C LYS A 297 1.69 6.86 -15.35
N MET A 298 2.96 7.15 -15.06
CA MET A 298 3.81 7.91 -15.98
C MET A 298 3.87 7.22 -17.33
N GLU A 299 3.64 7.98 -18.40
CA GLU A 299 3.81 7.49 -19.78
C GLU A 299 5.21 6.94 -19.99
N GLY A 300 5.35 5.78 -20.59
CA GLY A 300 6.64 5.13 -20.81
C GLY A 300 7.21 4.38 -19.60
N ALA A 301 6.52 4.39 -18.43
CA ALA A 301 7.03 3.73 -17.24
C ALA A 301 7.01 2.20 -17.37
N VAL A 302 5.96 1.63 -17.98
CA VAL A 302 5.86 0.18 -18.20
C VAL A 302 6.93 -0.27 -19.20
N GLU A 303 7.06 0.43 -20.31
CA GLU A 303 8.02 0.11 -21.36
C GLU A 303 9.48 0.22 -20.87
N LEU A 304 9.82 1.24 -20.10
CA LEU A 304 11.15 1.37 -19.50
C LEU A 304 11.39 0.27 -18.45
N ALA A 305 10.38 -0.08 -17.67
CA ALA A 305 10.47 -1.17 -16.70
C ALA A 305 10.74 -2.52 -17.39
N GLU A 306 10.05 -2.83 -18.49
CA GLU A 306 10.31 -4.04 -19.29
C GLU A 306 11.73 -4.08 -19.86
N GLU A 307 12.25 -2.93 -20.29
CA GLU A 307 13.64 -2.82 -20.78
C GLU A 307 14.68 -3.10 -19.70
N ILE A 308 14.42 -2.68 -18.44
CA ILE A 308 15.36 -2.85 -17.33
C ILE A 308 15.24 -4.23 -16.68
N PHE A 309 14.01 -4.68 -16.41
CA PHE A 309 13.78 -5.95 -15.72
C PHE A 309 13.90 -7.18 -16.63
N HIS A 310 13.75 -7.02 -17.94
CA HIS A 310 13.68 -8.13 -18.90
C HIS A 310 12.59 -9.16 -18.58
N MET A 311 11.48 -8.69 -17.96
CA MET A 311 10.33 -9.46 -17.55
C MET A 311 9.04 -8.76 -18.02
N PRO A 312 7.91 -9.48 -18.11
CA PRO A 312 6.63 -8.85 -18.38
C PRO A 312 6.29 -7.83 -17.28
N VAL A 313 5.85 -6.63 -17.68
CA VAL A 313 5.42 -5.58 -16.77
C VAL A 313 4.02 -5.10 -17.16
N ARG A 314 3.15 -4.90 -16.18
CA ARG A 314 1.85 -4.30 -16.42
C ARG A 314 1.48 -3.26 -15.35
N LEU A 315 0.58 -2.35 -15.71
CA LEU A 315 -0.02 -1.46 -14.75
C LEU A 315 -1.16 -2.18 -14.00
N GLY A 316 -1.09 -2.21 -12.67
CA GLY A 316 -2.11 -2.74 -11.78
C GLY A 316 -3.15 -1.68 -11.44
N VAL A 317 -4.43 -2.03 -11.57
CA VAL A 317 -5.55 -1.18 -11.18
C VAL A 317 -6.47 -1.95 -10.23
N PRO A 318 -7.12 -1.30 -9.27
CA PRO A 318 -8.12 -1.94 -8.41
C PRO A 318 -9.26 -2.55 -9.24
N HIS A 319 -9.68 -3.75 -8.86
CA HIS A 319 -10.82 -4.47 -9.45
C HIS A 319 -11.70 -5.07 -8.35
N SER A 320 -12.75 -5.79 -8.72
CA SER A 320 -13.65 -6.48 -7.78
C SER A 320 -14.43 -5.57 -6.82
N VAL A 321 -14.65 -4.31 -7.19
CA VAL A 321 -15.50 -3.36 -6.47
C VAL A 321 -16.60 -2.78 -7.36
N LYS A 322 -17.75 -2.40 -6.76
CA LYS A 322 -18.90 -1.76 -7.41
C LYS A 322 -19.05 -0.30 -6.94
N GLY A 323 -20.12 0.37 -7.36
CA GLY A 323 -20.44 1.75 -7.00
C GLY A 323 -19.58 2.76 -7.75
N LEU A 324 -18.74 3.52 -7.07
CA LEU A 324 -17.79 4.47 -7.66
C LEU A 324 -16.60 3.77 -8.35
N ALA A 325 -16.79 2.56 -8.87
CA ALA A 325 -15.75 1.71 -9.47
C ALA A 325 -14.95 2.43 -10.57
N ASP A 326 -15.61 3.21 -11.42
CA ASP A 326 -14.93 3.94 -12.50
C ASP A 326 -13.94 5.00 -12.01
N VAL A 327 -14.17 5.54 -10.81
CA VAL A 327 -13.23 6.48 -10.16
C VAL A 327 -12.08 5.73 -9.52
N VAL A 328 -12.38 4.65 -8.78
CA VAL A 328 -11.38 3.91 -7.99
C VAL A 328 -10.58 2.89 -8.80
N ARG A 329 -10.98 2.56 -10.04
CA ARG A 329 -10.16 1.82 -11.02
C ARG A 329 -8.98 2.64 -11.52
N ASN A 330 -8.24 3.18 -10.59
CA ASN A 330 -7.07 4.00 -10.84
C ASN A 330 -5.99 3.57 -9.84
N PRO A 331 -4.75 3.32 -10.27
CA PRO A 331 -3.65 2.90 -9.40
C PRO A 331 -3.48 3.76 -8.15
N ILE A 332 -3.90 5.01 -8.23
CA ILE A 332 -3.93 5.96 -7.11
C ILE A 332 -4.70 5.44 -5.88
N TYR A 333 -5.69 4.58 -6.06
CA TYR A 333 -6.56 4.08 -5.00
C TYR A 333 -6.28 2.62 -4.61
N SER A 334 -5.21 2.00 -5.15
CA SER A 334 -4.92 0.58 -4.93
C SER A 334 -4.82 0.23 -3.45
N THR A 335 -4.05 0.98 -2.67
CA THR A 335 -3.92 0.79 -1.22
C THR A 335 -5.26 0.96 -0.51
N GLY A 336 -6.02 2.02 -0.82
CA GLY A 336 -7.33 2.27 -0.20
C GLY A 336 -8.35 1.16 -0.48
N VAL A 337 -8.44 0.69 -1.73
CA VAL A 337 -9.31 -0.44 -2.10
C VAL A 337 -8.85 -1.73 -1.45
N GLY A 338 -7.54 -1.99 -1.41
CA GLY A 338 -6.97 -3.15 -0.70
C GLY A 338 -7.34 -3.18 0.78
N LEU A 339 -7.33 -2.03 1.46
CA LEU A 339 -7.76 -1.91 2.86
C LEU A 339 -9.25 -2.23 3.05
N LEU A 340 -10.11 -1.84 2.11
CA LEU A 340 -11.53 -2.18 2.16
C LEU A 340 -11.74 -3.68 1.96
N MET A 341 -11.04 -4.30 1.01
CA MET A 341 -11.12 -5.74 0.75
C MET A 341 -10.58 -6.55 1.95
N TYR A 342 -9.47 -6.12 2.55
CA TYR A 342 -8.96 -6.70 3.78
C TYR A 342 -9.97 -6.59 4.93
N GLY A 343 -10.62 -5.44 5.07
CA GLY A 343 -11.68 -5.23 6.05
C GLY A 343 -12.89 -6.15 5.84
N LEU A 344 -13.28 -6.38 4.58
CA LEU A 344 -14.36 -7.31 4.21
C LEU A 344 -13.99 -8.75 4.62
N GLN A 345 -12.79 -9.19 4.30
CA GLN A 345 -12.29 -10.52 4.66
C GLN A 345 -12.27 -10.73 6.18
N LYS A 346 -11.72 -9.77 6.94
CA LYS A 346 -11.67 -9.86 8.41
C LYS A 346 -13.04 -9.88 9.07
N GLN A 347 -14.01 -9.26 8.44
CA GLN A 347 -15.41 -9.33 8.92
C GLN A 347 -16.04 -10.71 8.64
N SER A 348 -15.73 -11.34 7.51
CA SER A 348 -16.20 -12.70 7.19
C SER A 348 -15.60 -13.75 8.13
N ASP A 349 -14.33 -13.57 8.54
CA ASP A 349 -13.63 -14.42 9.50
C ASP A 349 -14.17 -14.32 10.94
N GLY A 350 -15.22 -13.50 11.18
CA GLY A 350 -15.84 -13.31 12.50
C GLY A 350 -14.95 -12.54 13.49
N ILE A 351 -13.86 -11.94 13.03
CA ILE A 351 -12.97 -11.16 13.87
C ILE A 351 -13.58 -9.77 14.08
N SER A 352 -14.09 -9.52 15.28
CA SER A 352 -14.56 -8.18 15.66
C SER A 352 -13.40 -7.17 15.62
N LEU A 353 -13.65 -5.97 15.08
CA LEU A 353 -12.69 -4.86 15.06
C LEU A 353 -12.05 -4.55 16.41
N SER A 354 -12.74 -4.88 17.52
CA SER A 354 -12.21 -4.75 18.87
C SER A 354 -11.06 -5.71 19.23
N ARG A 355 -10.85 -6.79 18.45
CA ARG A 355 -9.73 -7.74 18.65
C ARG A 355 -8.49 -7.37 17.84
N ILE A 356 -8.65 -6.58 16.79
CA ILE A 356 -7.52 -6.16 15.91
C ILE A 356 -6.71 -5.02 16.57
N VAL A 357 -7.38 -4.18 17.35
CA VAL A 357 -6.72 -3.21 18.25
C VAL A 357 -6.29 -3.98 19.48
N GLY A 358 -5.00 -4.31 19.57
CA GLY A 358 -4.44 -5.12 20.66
C GLY A 358 -4.99 -4.75 22.04
N ASN A 359 -5.01 -5.72 22.93
CA ASN A 359 -5.53 -5.69 24.29
C ASN A 359 -4.86 -4.61 25.18
N SER A 360 -4.93 -3.35 24.77
CA SER A 360 -4.69 -2.20 25.64
C SER A 360 -6.02 -1.87 26.29
N SER A 361 -6.03 -1.86 27.61
CA SER A 361 -7.14 -1.53 28.49
C SER A 361 -7.70 -0.12 28.22
N TYR A 362 -8.54 0.01 27.20
CA TYR A 362 -9.17 1.25 26.75
C TYR A 362 -10.68 1.24 27.02
N SER A 363 -11.04 1.27 28.30
CA SER A 363 -12.45 1.35 28.71
C SER A 363 -13.04 2.76 28.78
N ASP A 364 -12.24 3.83 28.50
CA ASP A 364 -12.71 5.22 28.67
C ASP A 364 -12.59 6.12 27.41
N GLU A 365 -12.18 5.56 26.25
CA GLU A 365 -11.83 6.37 25.05
C GLU A 365 -13.00 6.75 24.13
N THR A 366 -14.17 6.19 24.32
CA THR A 366 -15.34 6.47 23.46
C THR A 366 -15.88 7.90 23.59
N LYS A 367 -15.43 8.66 24.58
CA LYS A 367 -15.87 10.04 24.85
C LYS A 367 -14.95 11.12 24.27
N ALA A 368 -13.74 10.78 23.81
CA ALA A 368 -12.81 11.77 23.26
C ALA A 368 -13.22 12.20 21.84
N PRO A 369 -13.05 13.50 21.48
CA PRO A 369 -13.27 13.98 20.13
C PRO A 369 -12.45 13.18 19.11
N VAL A 370 -12.97 12.96 17.90
CA VAL A 370 -12.31 12.21 16.82
C VAL A 370 -10.90 12.73 16.55
N LEU A 371 -10.73 14.05 16.60
CA LEU A 371 -9.43 14.70 16.39
C LEU A 371 -8.37 14.27 17.41
N GLU A 372 -8.73 14.19 18.70
CA GLU A 372 -7.81 13.74 19.76
C GLU A 372 -7.45 12.26 19.62
N ARG A 373 -8.38 11.45 19.14
CA ARG A 373 -8.13 10.03 18.85
C ARG A 373 -7.17 9.85 17.68
N ILE A 374 -7.37 10.61 16.59
CA ILE A 374 -6.46 10.62 15.43
C ILE A 374 -5.08 11.11 15.85
N LYS A 375 -5.00 12.21 16.62
CA LYS A 375 -3.73 12.78 17.09
C LYS A 375 -2.94 11.76 17.94
N ARG A 376 -3.58 11.07 18.87
CA ARG A 376 -2.95 10.03 19.70
C ARG A 376 -2.51 8.82 18.85
N TRP A 377 -3.34 8.43 17.89
CA TRP A 377 -3.00 7.33 17.00
C TRP A 377 -1.78 7.68 16.15
N VAL A 378 -1.72 8.88 15.54
CA VAL A 378 -0.56 9.34 14.78
C VAL A 378 0.69 9.39 15.66
N GLN A 379 0.60 9.94 16.88
CA GLN A 379 1.73 9.98 17.83
C GLN A 379 2.22 8.61 18.28
N GLY A 380 1.38 7.59 18.23
CA GLY A 380 1.72 6.23 18.66
C GLY A 380 2.21 5.31 17.55
N ASN A 381 2.06 5.69 16.27
CA ASN A 381 2.36 4.82 15.11
C ASN A 381 3.34 5.43 14.12
N PHE A 382 3.74 6.67 14.30
CA PHE A 382 4.74 7.39 13.53
C PHE A 382 5.73 8.11 14.47
#